data_5740ab396d20016009ca7cfaaa2583fb
#
_entry.id   5740ab396d20016009ca7cfaaa2583fb
#
_cell.length_a   1.000
_cell.length_b   1.000
_cell.length_c   1.000
_cell.angle_alpha   90.00
_cell.angle_beta   90.00
_cell.angle_gamma   90.00
#
_symmetry.space_group_name_H-M   'P 1'
#
loop_
_entity.id
_entity.type
_entity.pdbx_description
1 polymer ?
#
loop_
_entity_poly.entity_id
_entity_poly.type
_entity_poly.pdbx_seq_one_letter_code
_entity_poly.pdbx_strand_id
1 'polypeptide(L)'
;MTTLFCVHPRGFNIGNDAIHVALRHMLTESFGRVVNLISLPATSRFEAHGKAGLTAQTIHEINQYADGVIVGGGNLFENGQLDVDTHALHALEAPMLLFSLSRGRIYNRTGKLVERTDVMPDSVIRALTQRAVATAARDRATFEHLGAIGCDRVLLAGCPTITLGEIASRLPPTPEADEGSVLLSVRNPSLMNIPLSAQAAVRPLIERLIETLTARYDAPVRLLCHDHRDIPFAATFRGLDYVYTGDVYSYLGLLRSCRVNVTFRLHSALPCFAFGRPAVHISYDERARSALETVGMGTWDINMMDGRTLEQVEDRLERLHELPAIVDQARSARWSQLRGVMSSSIERFRDAVERYQRGTREQGAHLGGDAAWTPTTRAG
;
A
#
# COMPACT_ATOMS: atom_id res chain seq x y z
N MET A 1 -14.65 -22.34 -6.76
CA MET A 1 -13.53 -21.59 -6.15
C MET A 1 -13.51 -20.22 -6.80
N THR A 2 -13.34 -19.13 -6.06
CA THR A 2 -13.28 -17.78 -6.66
C THR A 2 -11.84 -17.40 -6.91
N THR A 3 -11.52 -17.01 -8.16
CA THR A 3 -10.18 -16.57 -8.57
C THR A 3 -10.20 -15.08 -8.85
N LEU A 4 -9.39 -14.33 -8.12
CA LEU A 4 -9.23 -12.89 -8.29
C LEU A 4 -7.81 -12.58 -8.76
N PHE A 5 -7.68 -11.70 -9.75
CA PHE A 5 -6.39 -11.13 -10.11
C PHE A 5 -6.19 -9.84 -9.32
N CYS A 6 -5.00 -9.67 -8.75
CA CYS A 6 -4.62 -8.47 -8.02
C CYS A 6 -3.43 -7.81 -8.70
N VAL A 7 -3.69 -6.69 -9.37
CA VAL A 7 -2.70 -5.83 -10.01
C VAL A 7 -2.22 -4.82 -8.97
N HIS A 8 -0.98 -4.96 -8.50
CA HIS A 8 -0.43 -4.11 -7.45
C HIS A 8 1.07 -3.87 -7.63
N PRO A 9 1.66 -2.84 -6.99
CA PRO A 9 3.11 -2.65 -7.03
C PRO A 9 3.80 -3.85 -6.39
N ARG A 10 4.54 -4.59 -7.18
CA ARG A 10 5.40 -5.69 -6.72
C ARG A 10 6.86 -5.26 -6.71
N GLY A 11 7.70 -5.99 -6.02
CA GLY A 11 9.15 -5.85 -6.08
C GLY A 11 9.72 -5.15 -4.85
N PHE A 12 10.28 -3.97 -4.96
CA PHE A 12 11.32 -3.49 -4.08
C PHE A 12 10.88 -2.89 -2.75
N ASN A 13 9.60 -2.57 -2.56
CA ASN A 13 9.10 -1.86 -1.37
C ASN A 13 8.18 -2.77 -0.56
N ILE A 14 8.69 -3.35 0.50
CA ILE A 14 7.98 -4.26 1.41
C ILE A 14 6.69 -3.66 2.00
N GLY A 15 6.59 -2.32 2.06
CA GLY A 15 5.37 -1.64 2.49
C GLY A 15 4.17 -1.87 1.56
N ASN A 16 4.40 -2.13 0.27
CA ASN A 16 3.32 -2.49 -0.66
C ASN A 16 2.81 -3.92 -0.37
N ASP A 17 3.70 -4.82 0.03
CA ASP A 17 3.31 -6.18 0.42
C ASP A 17 2.50 -6.16 1.72
N ALA A 18 2.81 -5.26 2.67
CA ALA A 18 1.98 -5.06 3.86
C ALA A 18 0.54 -4.61 3.53
N ILE A 19 0.35 -3.75 2.50
CA ILE A 19 -0.98 -3.40 1.98
C ILE A 19 -1.68 -4.66 1.45
N HIS A 20 -0.97 -5.48 0.69
CA HIS A 20 -1.52 -6.70 0.09
C HIS A 20 -1.93 -7.73 1.16
N VAL A 21 -1.15 -7.88 2.23
CA VAL A 21 -1.51 -8.74 3.39
C VAL A 21 -2.81 -8.28 4.03
N ALA A 22 -2.95 -6.98 4.29
CA ALA A 22 -4.18 -6.41 4.85
C ALA A 22 -5.39 -6.61 3.91
N LEU A 23 -5.23 -6.34 2.61
CA LEU A 23 -6.27 -6.56 1.61
C LEU A 23 -6.70 -8.03 1.55
N ARG A 24 -5.76 -8.96 1.54
CA ARG A 24 -6.04 -10.41 1.52
C ARG A 24 -6.87 -10.84 2.74
N HIS A 25 -6.57 -10.31 3.91
CA HIS A 25 -7.36 -10.55 5.11
C HIS A 25 -8.80 -10.07 4.94
N MET A 26 -9.00 -8.83 4.51
CA MET A 26 -10.32 -8.25 4.29
C MET A 26 -11.13 -8.98 3.22
N LEU A 27 -10.49 -9.45 2.14
CA LEU A 27 -11.14 -10.27 1.11
C LEU A 27 -11.63 -11.60 1.69
N THR A 28 -10.79 -12.29 2.49
CA THR A 28 -11.15 -13.56 3.11
C THR A 28 -12.36 -13.40 4.03
N GLU A 29 -12.41 -12.32 4.81
CA GLU A 29 -13.57 -12.00 5.65
C GLU A 29 -14.82 -11.73 4.82
N SER A 30 -14.74 -10.85 3.83
CA SER A 30 -15.89 -10.45 3.02
C SER A 30 -16.49 -11.60 2.22
N PHE A 31 -15.66 -12.48 1.65
CA PHE A 31 -16.11 -13.64 0.90
C PHE A 31 -16.54 -14.83 1.80
N GLY A 32 -16.23 -14.79 3.11
CA GLY A 32 -16.49 -15.87 4.05
C GLY A 32 -15.76 -17.17 3.71
N ARG A 33 -14.79 -17.12 2.83
CA ARG A 33 -14.00 -18.26 2.31
C ARG A 33 -12.66 -17.79 1.77
N VAL A 34 -11.72 -18.71 1.63
CA VAL A 34 -10.46 -18.47 0.97
C VAL A 34 -10.71 -18.21 -0.53
N VAL A 35 -10.19 -17.10 -1.03
CA VAL A 35 -10.16 -16.77 -2.45
C VAL A 35 -8.78 -17.07 -3.03
N ASN A 36 -8.74 -17.56 -4.26
CA ASN A 36 -7.48 -17.70 -5.00
C ASN A 36 -7.08 -16.31 -5.53
N LEU A 37 -6.07 -15.70 -4.93
CA LEU A 37 -5.60 -14.37 -5.28
C LEU A 37 -4.31 -14.47 -6.09
N ILE A 38 -4.40 -14.22 -7.40
CA ILE A 38 -3.26 -14.22 -8.32
C ILE A 38 -2.69 -12.82 -8.40
N SER A 39 -1.45 -12.67 -7.96
CA SER A 39 -0.73 -11.41 -7.89
C SER A 39 -0.05 -11.09 -9.23
N LEU A 40 -0.34 -9.92 -9.80
CA LEU A 40 0.28 -9.42 -11.02
C LEU A 40 1.00 -8.09 -10.75
N PRO A 41 2.17 -7.84 -11.39
CA PRO A 41 2.83 -6.56 -11.29
C PRO A 41 1.99 -5.47 -11.96
N ALA A 42 1.96 -4.29 -11.36
CA ALA A 42 1.22 -3.15 -11.91
C ALA A 42 1.92 -2.53 -13.14
N THR A 43 3.22 -2.71 -13.27
CA THR A 43 4.03 -2.23 -14.38
C THR A 43 5.14 -3.20 -14.74
N SER A 44 5.50 -3.24 -16.03
CA SER A 44 6.63 -4.01 -16.55
C SER A 44 7.99 -3.38 -16.25
N ARG A 45 8.03 -2.15 -15.73
CA ARG A 45 9.30 -1.41 -15.52
C ARG A 45 10.28 -2.06 -14.55
N PHE A 46 9.76 -2.78 -13.56
CA PHE A 46 10.56 -3.35 -12.48
C PHE A 46 10.64 -4.87 -12.50
N GLU A 47 9.84 -5.51 -13.32
CA GLU A 47 9.84 -6.97 -13.49
C GLU A 47 9.74 -7.28 -14.99
N ALA A 48 10.60 -8.17 -15.45
CA ALA A 48 10.60 -8.65 -16.86
C ALA A 48 9.45 -9.64 -17.10
N HIS A 49 8.22 -9.21 -16.89
CA HIS A 49 7.02 -9.98 -17.17
C HIS A 49 6.32 -9.46 -18.42
N GLY A 50 5.95 -10.35 -19.33
CA GLY A 50 5.09 -10.01 -20.46
C GLY A 50 3.67 -9.61 -20.05
N LYS A 51 3.32 -9.80 -18.77
CA LYS A 51 1.98 -9.57 -18.22
C LYS A 51 2.09 -8.63 -17.02
N ALA A 52 1.68 -7.39 -17.24
CA ALA A 52 1.72 -6.36 -16.20
C ALA A 52 0.56 -5.38 -16.40
N GLY A 53 0.12 -4.76 -15.31
CA GLY A 53 -0.92 -3.75 -15.33
C GLY A 53 -2.24 -4.24 -15.93
N LEU A 54 -2.90 -3.35 -16.64
CA LEU A 54 -4.12 -3.59 -17.41
C LEU A 54 -3.81 -3.45 -18.92
N THR A 55 -2.81 -4.19 -19.39
CA THR A 55 -2.49 -4.30 -20.82
C THR A 55 -3.46 -5.23 -21.53
N ALA A 56 -3.51 -5.18 -22.86
CA ALA A 56 -4.40 -6.02 -23.67
C ALA A 56 -4.23 -7.51 -23.34
N GLN A 57 -2.98 -8.00 -23.21
CA GLN A 57 -2.70 -9.38 -22.86
C GLN A 57 -3.21 -9.73 -21.46
N THR A 58 -2.99 -8.86 -20.47
CA THR A 58 -3.45 -9.08 -19.10
C THR A 58 -4.97 -9.10 -19.03
N ILE A 59 -5.65 -8.19 -19.74
CA ILE A 59 -7.12 -8.12 -19.79
C ILE A 59 -7.69 -9.38 -20.45
N HIS A 60 -7.07 -9.86 -21.53
CA HIS A 60 -7.48 -11.13 -22.14
C HIS A 60 -7.43 -12.29 -21.13
N GLU A 61 -6.37 -12.38 -20.34
CA GLU A 61 -6.25 -13.43 -19.31
C GLU A 61 -7.22 -13.27 -18.15
N ILE A 62 -7.45 -12.01 -17.71
CA ILE A 62 -8.47 -11.73 -16.70
C ILE A 62 -9.82 -12.27 -17.17
N ASN A 63 -10.22 -11.98 -18.41
CA ASN A 63 -11.48 -12.46 -18.95
C ASN A 63 -11.55 -13.98 -19.08
N GLN A 64 -10.41 -14.66 -19.28
CA GLN A 64 -10.39 -16.13 -19.42
C GLN A 64 -10.38 -16.88 -18.07
N TYR A 65 -9.72 -16.32 -17.05
CA TYR A 65 -9.37 -17.09 -15.85
C TYR A 65 -9.79 -16.45 -14.53
N ALA A 66 -10.19 -15.18 -14.52
CA ALA A 66 -10.53 -14.48 -13.30
C ALA A 66 -12.03 -14.23 -13.17
N ASP A 67 -12.53 -14.36 -11.97
CA ASP A 67 -13.88 -13.95 -11.59
C ASP A 67 -13.97 -12.44 -11.29
N GLY A 68 -12.83 -11.79 -11.10
CA GLY A 68 -12.72 -10.37 -10.86
C GLY A 68 -11.27 -9.90 -10.79
N VAL A 69 -11.06 -8.58 -10.91
CA VAL A 69 -9.75 -7.96 -10.81
C VAL A 69 -9.75 -6.83 -9.78
N ILE A 70 -8.70 -6.77 -8.97
CA ILE A 70 -8.42 -5.70 -8.02
C ILE A 70 -7.19 -4.96 -8.51
N VAL A 71 -7.29 -3.64 -8.66
CA VAL A 71 -6.15 -2.76 -8.85
C VAL A 71 -5.96 -2.03 -7.56
N GLY A 72 -4.88 -2.35 -6.82
CA GLY A 72 -4.86 -1.87 -5.48
C GLY A 72 -3.55 -1.76 -4.76
N GLY A 73 -3.59 -0.79 -3.88
CA GLY A 73 -2.54 -0.46 -2.94
C GLY A 73 -1.44 0.43 -3.50
N GLY A 74 -1.28 1.61 -2.93
CA GLY A 74 -0.14 2.48 -3.20
C GLY A 74 -0.38 3.56 -4.26
N ASN A 75 0.72 4.09 -4.76
CA ASN A 75 0.76 5.28 -5.61
C ASN A 75 0.63 4.97 -7.11
N LEU A 76 -0.35 4.17 -7.49
CA LEU A 76 -0.49 3.68 -8.86
C LEU A 76 -0.85 4.75 -9.90
N PHE A 77 -1.36 5.91 -9.46
CA PHE A 77 -1.67 7.02 -10.36
C PHE A 77 -0.46 7.92 -10.69
N GLU A 78 0.74 7.56 -10.25
CA GLU A 78 1.97 8.33 -10.47
C GLU A 78 3.19 7.44 -10.74
N ASN A 79 4.31 8.04 -11.17
CA ASN A 79 5.58 7.38 -11.48
C ASN A 79 5.49 6.31 -12.59
N GLY A 80 4.44 6.30 -13.42
CA GLY A 80 4.20 5.21 -14.35
C GLY A 80 4.15 3.85 -13.64
N GLN A 81 3.50 3.82 -12.48
CA GLN A 81 3.43 2.63 -11.63
C GLN A 81 2.33 1.66 -12.05
N LEU A 82 1.45 2.08 -12.96
CA LEU A 82 0.40 1.25 -13.54
C LEU A 82 0.37 1.39 -15.05
N ASP A 83 0.61 0.30 -15.76
CA ASP A 83 0.46 0.24 -17.20
C ASP A 83 -1.04 0.01 -17.52
N VAL A 84 -1.61 0.85 -18.39
CA VAL A 84 -3.03 0.77 -18.79
C VAL A 84 -3.15 0.92 -20.30
N ASP A 85 -3.74 -0.07 -20.95
CA ASP A 85 -4.23 0.05 -22.31
C ASP A 85 -5.72 0.45 -22.26
N THR A 86 -6.00 1.72 -22.58
CA THR A 86 -7.36 2.26 -22.50
C THR A 86 -8.30 1.66 -23.53
N HIS A 87 -7.80 1.19 -24.68
CA HIS A 87 -8.63 0.49 -25.67
C HIS A 87 -9.01 -0.90 -25.18
N ALA A 88 -8.03 -1.66 -24.66
CA ALA A 88 -8.27 -2.97 -24.11
C ALA A 88 -9.15 -2.94 -22.85
N LEU A 89 -9.11 -1.84 -22.07
CA LEU A 89 -9.93 -1.68 -20.87
C LEU A 89 -11.45 -1.76 -21.18
N HIS A 90 -11.88 -1.39 -22.37
CA HIS A 90 -13.27 -1.54 -22.80
C HIS A 90 -13.67 -3.03 -22.97
N ALA A 91 -12.72 -3.90 -23.26
CA ALA A 91 -12.94 -5.33 -23.42
C ALA A 91 -12.87 -6.10 -22.08
N LEU A 92 -12.58 -5.44 -20.96
CA LEU A 92 -12.58 -6.08 -19.65
C LEU A 92 -14.01 -6.46 -19.28
N GLU A 93 -14.31 -7.75 -19.11
CA GLU A 93 -15.64 -8.27 -18.72
C GLU A 93 -15.77 -8.43 -17.22
N ALA A 94 -14.72 -8.95 -16.58
CA ALA A 94 -14.70 -9.20 -15.15
C ALA A 94 -14.90 -7.91 -14.33
N PRO A 95 -15.60 -7.98 -13.19
CA PRO A 95 -15.72 -6.87 -12.25
C PRO A 95 -14.36 -6.35 -11.80
N MET A 96 -14.21 -5.01 -11.70
CA MET A 96 -12.97 -4.37 -11.27
C MET A 96 -13.19 -3.53 -10.02
N LEU A 97 -12.29 -3.69 -9.04
CA LEU A 97 -12.20 -2.85 -7.85
C LEU A 97 -10.91 -2.02 -7.90
N LEU A 98 -11.03 -0.71 -7.78
CA LEU A 98 -9.91 0.18 -7.51
C LEU A 98 -9.80 0.41 -5.99
N PHE A 99 -8.71 -0.06 -5.36
CA PHE A 99 -8.64 -0.12 -3.90
C PHE A 99 -7.39 0.52 -3.32
N SER A 100 -7.59 1.51 -2.43
CA SER A 100 -6.50 2.19 -1.70
C SER A 100 -5.43 2.80 -2.61
N LEU A 101 -5.86 3.42 -3.71
CA LEU A 101 -4.99 4.11 -4.65
C LEU A 101 -4.67 5.51 -4.18
N SER A 102 -3.48 6.01 -4.53
CA SER A 102 -3.09 7.37 -4.21
C SER A 102 -2.34 8.07 -5.35
N ARG A 103 -2.45 9.40 -5.29
CA ARG A 103 -1.74 10.39 -6.05
C ARG A 103 -1.34 11.52 -5.10
N GLY A 104 -0.16 12.10 -5.28
CA GLY A 104 0.27 13.19 -4.41
C GLY A 104 1.25 14.13 -5.11
N ARG A 105 1.31 15.34 -4.61
CA ARG A 105 2.25 16.36 -5.02
C ARG A 105 3.63 16.12 -4.39
N ILE A 106 4.64 16.73 -4.97
CA ILE A 106 6.04 16.68 -4.52
C ILE A 106 6.57 18.07 -4.25
N TYR A 107 7.68 18.18 -3.53
CA TYR A 107 8.34 19.44 -3.31
C TYR A 107 9.25 19.80 -4.49
N ASN A 108 9.08 20.99 -5.04
CA ASN A 108 9.96 21.55 -6.08
C ASN A 108 11.26 22.10 -5.47
N ARG A 109 12.13 22.65 -6.32
CA ARG A 109 13.44 23.21 -5.92
C ARG A 109 13.34 24.33 -4.85
N THR A 110 12.20 25.01 -4.74
CA THR A 110 11.95 26.08 -3.77
C THR A 110 11.22 25.59 -2.51
N GLY A 111 11.03 24.29 -2.35
CA GLY A 111 10.32 23.71 -1.22
C GLY A 111 8.80 23.89 -1.24
N LYS A 112 8.21 24.23 -2.38
CA LYS A 112 6.75 24.33 -2.56
C LYS A 112 6.19 23.02 -3.11
N LEU A 113 5.02 22.61 -2.61
CA LEU A 113 4.26 21.50 -3.19
C LEU A 113 3.76 21.86 -4.59
N VAL A 114 4.09 21.01 -5.55
CA VAL A 114 3.69 21.14 -6.95
C VAL A 114 3.20 19.81 -7.50
N GLU A 115 2.39 19.90 -8.56
CA GLU A 115 1.99 18.70 -9.30
C GLU A 115 3.20 18.00 -9.91
N ARG A 116 3.12 16.68 -9.94
CA ARG A 116 4.13 15.84 -10.61
C ARG A 116 3.93 15.88 -12.11
N THR A 117 4.99 15.67 -12.85
CA THR A 117 4.95 15.55 -14.33
C THR A 117 4.82 14.11 -14.80
N ASP A 118 5.04 13.13 -13.93
CA ASP A 118 5.02 11.70 -14.20
C ASP A 118 3.75 11.02 -13.65
N VAL A 119 2.63 11.72 -13.68
CA VAL A 119 1.34 11.20 -13.25
C VAL A 119 0.55 10.59 -14.42
N MET A 120 -0.35 9.68 -14.09
CA MET A 120 -1.31 9.15 -15.04
C MET A 120 -2.22 10.28 -15.55
N PRO A 121 -2.50 10.37 -16.86
CA PRO A 121 -3.45 11.35 -17.39
C PRO A 121 -4.83 11.23 -16.75
N ASP A 122 -5.46 12.35 -16.45
CA ASP A 122 -6.80 12.38 -15.84
C ASP A 122 -7.86 11.65 -16.67
N SER A 123 -7.72 11.62 -18.00
CA SER A 123 -8.60 10.85 -18.89
C SER A 123 -8.50 9.34 -18.64
N VAL A 124 -7.30 8.83 -18.36
CA VAL A 124 -7.06 7.41 -18.03
C VAL A 124 -7.61 7.09 -16.65
N ILE A 125 -7.40 7.98 -15.67
CA ILE A 125 -7.97 7.83 -14.32
C ILE A 125 -9.49 7.79 -14.38
N ARG A 126 -10.12 8.68 -15.17
CA ARG A 126 -11.58 8.66 -15.37
C ARG A 126 -12.07 7.35 -16.01
N ALA A 127 -11.38 6.86 -17.04
CA ALA A 127 -11.72 5.59 -17.68
C ALA A 127 -11.67 4.41 -16.70
N LEU A 128 -10.62 4.36 -15.86
CA LEU A 128 -10.49 3.35 -14.80
C LEU A 128 -11.64 3.45 -13.79
N THR A 129 -11.93 4.65 -13.29
CA THR A 129 -12.97 4.85 -12.27
C THR A 129 -14.37 4.56 -12.81
N GLN A 130 -14.65 4.88 -14.07
CA GLN A 130 -15.91 4.55 -14.73
C GLN A 130 -16.09 3.05 -14.93
N ARG A 131 -15.00 2.31 -15.20
CA ARG A 131 -15.03 0.85 -15.38
C ARG A 131 -15.16 0.08 -14.06
N ALA A 132 -14.71 0.66 -12.96
CA ALA A 132 -14.71 0.01 -11.66
C ALA A 132 -16.09 -0.05 -11.02
N VAL A 133 -16.41 -1.16 -10.36
CA VAL A 133 -17.64 -1.31 -9.56
C VAL A 133 -17.59 -0.51 -8.27
N ALA A 134 -16.36 -0.25 -7.77
CA ALA A 134 -16.10 0.65 -6.66
C ALA A 134 -14.68 1.23 -6.80
N THR A 135 -14.53 2.48 -6.36
CA THR A 135 -13.23 3.18 -6.29
C THR A 135 -13.03 3.73 -4.90
N ALA A 136 -11.97 3.27 -4.26
CA ALA A 136 -11.60 3.64 -2.89
C ALA A 136 -10.25 4.37 -2.89
N ALA A 137 -10.27 5.69 -2.62
CA ALA A 137 -9.08 6.51 -2.47
C ALA A 137 -8.41 6.25 -1.10
N ARG A 138 -7.07 6.20 -1.09
CA ARG A 138 -6.30 5.96 0.14
C ARG A 138 -6.26 7.15 1.08
N ASP A 139 -6.28 8.34 0.53
CA ASP A 139 -6.07 9.58 1.27
C ASP A 139 -6.91 10.73 0.72
N ARG A 140 -7.05 11.77 1.55
CA ARG A 140 -7.90 12.92 1.24
C ARG A 140 -7.45 13.67 -0.01
N ALA A 141 -6.14 13.90 -0.18
CA ALA A 141 -5.64 14.63 -1.36
C ALA A 141 -6.01 13.91 -2.66
N THR A 142 -5.88 12.57 -2.68
CA THR A 142 -6.31 11.75 -3.81
C THR A 142 -7.83 11.82 -4.01
N PHE A 143 -8.61 11.71 -2.94
CA PHE A 143 -10.07 11.79 -3.00
C PHE A 143 -10.54 13.12 -3.59
N GLU A 144 -9.97 14.24 -3.12
CA GLU A 144 -10.29 15.58 -3.61
C GLU A 144 -9.88 15.76 -5.09
N HIS A 145 -8.69 15.26 -5.48
CA HIS A 145 -8.27 15.29 -6.88
C HIS A 145 -9.24 14.51 -7.78
N LEU A 146 -9.63 13.30 -7.39
CA LEU A 146 -10.56 12.48 -8.18
C LEU A 146 -11.92 13.17 -8.32
N GLY A 147 -12.42 13.82 -7.28
CA GLY A 147 -13.63 14.65 -7.34
C GLY A 147 -13.47 15.82 -8.31
N ALA A 148 -12.33 16.53 -8.24
CA ALA A 148 -12.05 17.70 -9.10
C ALA A 148 -11.99 17.34 -10.60
N ILE A 149 -11.58 16.11 -10.93
CA ILE A 149 -11.58 15.62 -12.33
C ILE A 149 -12.90 14.93 -12.73
N GLY A 150 -13.96 15.01 -11.93
CA GLY A 150 -15.30 14.51 -12.26
C GLY A 150 -15.48 12.99 -12.02
N CYS A 151 -14.77 12.42 -11.06
CA CYS A 151 -14.98 11.03 -10.62
C CYS A 151 -15.96 11.00 -9.44
N ASP A 152 -17.27 10.94 -9.71
CA ASP A 152 -18.31 11.16 -8.69
C ASP A 152 -18.57 9.97 -7.74
N ARG A 153 -18.04 8.79 -8.03
CA ARG A 153 -18.32 7.55 -7.28
C ARG A 153 -17.12 7.08 -6.45
N VAL A 154 -16.27 8.01 -6.05
CA VAL A 154 -15.08 7.71 -5.25
C VAL A 154 -15.42 7.73 -3.77
N LEU A 155 -14.86 6.80 -3.01
CA LEU A 155 -14.98 6.71 -1.56
C LEU A 155 -13.63 6.98 -0.91
N LEU A 156 -13.61 7.74 0.19
CA LEU A 156 -12.40 7.92 1.00
C LEU A 156 -12.29 6.74 1.97
N ALA A 157 -11.40 5.78 1.65
CA ALA A 157 -11.29 4.52 2.39
C ALA A 157 -10.07 4.44 3.32
N GLY A 158 -9.04 5.23 3.10
CA GLY A 158 -7.81 5.12 3.89
C GLY A 158 -6.88 4.00 3.42
N CYS A 159 -5.84 3.77 4.19
CA CYS A 159 -4.87 2.70 3.93
C CYS A 159 -5.25 1.42 4.69
N PRO A 160 -5.37 0.25 4.04
CA PRO A 160 -5.79 -0.97 4.71
C PRO A 160 -4.79 -1.46 5.78
N THR A 161 -3.56 -0.97 5.81
CA THR A 161 -2.58 -1.34 6.85
C THR A 161 -3.00 -0.94 8.27
N ILE A 162 -4.01 -0.08 8.45
CA ILE A 162 -4.60 0.18 9.78
C ILE A 162 -5.34 -1.03 10.34
N THR A 163 -5.71 -2.01 9.51
CA THR A 163 -6.39 -3.25 9.95
C THR A 163 -5.42 -4.37 10.33
N LEU A 164 -4.10 -4.18 10.16
CA LEU A 164 -3.10 -5.22 10.46
C LEU A 164 -3.12 -5.69 11.92
N GLY A 165 -3.60 -4.88 12.84
CA GLY A 165 -3.85 -5.30 14.23
C GLY A 165 -4.75 -6.52 14.34
N GLU A 166 -5.70 -6.71 13.43
CA GLU A 166 -6.65 -7.83 13.40
C GLU A 166 -5.97 -9.18 13.11
N ILE A 167 -4.80 -9.16 12.49
CA ILE A 167 -4.01 -10.36 12.19
C ILE A 167 -2.74 -10.49 13.04
N ALA A 168 -2.53 -9.63 14.02
CA ALA A 168 -1.31 -9.61 14.83
C ALA A 168 -0.99 -10.97 15.47
N SER A 169 -2.00 -11.71 15.93
CA SER A 169 -1.84 -13.05 16.51
C SER A 169 -1.48 -14.15 15.50
N ARG A 170 -1.65 -13.89 14.20
CA ARG A 170 -1.34 -14.83 13.11
C ARG A 170 0.04 -14.61 12.52
N LEU A 171 0.72 -13.53 12.91
CA LEU A 171 2.07 -13.27 12.47
C LEU A 171 3.04 -14.25 13.15
N PRO A 172 4.10 -14.69 12.47
CA PRO A 172 5.11 -15.54 13.07
C PRO A 172 5.75 -14.87 14.29
N PRO A 173 6.30 -15.63 15.24
CA PRO A 173 7.08 -15.08 16.32
C PRO A 173 8.26 -14.31 15.76
N THR A 174 8.59 -13.19 16.39
CA THR A 174 9.79 -12.42 16.07
C THR A 174 10.99 -13.14 16.65
N PRO A 175 12.12 -13.27 15.95
CA PRO A 175 13.35 -13.79 16.52
C PRO A 175 13.76 -13.00 17.78
N GLU A 176 14.26 -13.67 18.81
CA GLU A 176 14.63 -13.05 20.08
C GLU A 176 15.63 -11.88 19.90
N ALA A 177 16.55 -12.01 18.96
CA ALA A 177 17.51 -10.97 18.60
C ALA A 177 16.87 -9.69 18.02
N ASP A 178 15.64 -9.78 17.56
CA ASP A 178 14.90 -8.67 16.96
C ASP A 178 13.85 -8.06 17.91
N GLU A 179 13.52 -8.75 19.00
CA GLU A 179 12.57 -8.26 19.99
C GLU A 179 13.06 -6.99 20.70
N GLY A 180 12.15 -6.04 20.87
CA GLY A 180 12.47 -4.78 21.54
C GLY A 180 13.44 -3.87 20.77
N SER A 181 13.68 -4.11 19.48
CA SER A 181 14.59 -3.30 18.68
C SER A 181 14.19 -1.83 18.64
N VAL A 182 15.18 -0.94 18.72
CA VAL A 182 15.06 0.50 18.44
C VAL A 182 15.29 0.69 16.95
N LEU A 183 14.23 1.01 16.19
CA LEU A 183 14.28 1.07 14.73
C LEU A 183 14.33 2.52 14.23
N LEU A 184 15.17 2.75 13.23
CA LEU A 184 15.15 3.94 12.38
C LEU A 184 14.94 3.52 10.93
N SER A 185 13.71 3.64 10.42
CA SER A 185 13.39 3.27 9.04
C SER A 185 13.84 4.36 8.09
N VAL A 186 14.88 4.08 7.32
CA VAL A 186 15.52 5.06 6.44
C VAL A 186 14.96 5.04 5.01
N ARG A 187 15.21 6.13 4.29
CA ARG A 187 15.03 6.25 2.86
C ARG A 187 16.28 6.84 2.24
N ASN A 188 16.76 6.26 1.15
CA ASN A 188 17.83 6.85 0.38
C ASN A 188 17.42 8.25 -0.11
N PRO A 189 18.15 9.33 0.24
CA PRO A 189 17.76 10.70 -0.11
C PRO A 189 17.57 10.93 -1.61
N SER A 190 18.34 10.25 -2.46
CA SER A 190 18.20 10.34 -3.91
C SER A 190 16.85 9.83 -4.44
N LEU A 191 16.12 9.08 -3.64
CA LEU A 191 14.80 8.56 -3.97
C LEU A 191 13.66 9.36 -3.31
N MET A 192 13.99 10.42 -2.57
CA MET A 192 13.03 11.39 -2.04
C MET A 192 12.78 12.48 -3.07
N ASN A 193 11.53 12.80 -3.33
CA ASN A 193 11.17 13.88 -4.26
C ASN A 193 11.16 15.23 -3.52
N ILE A 194 12.34 15.67 -3.07
CA ILE A 194 12.58 16.90 -2.32
C ILE A 194 13.75 17.67 -2.93
N PRO A 195 13.92 18.97 -2.63
CA PRO A 195 15.06 19.77 -3.08
C PRO A 195 16.41 19.14 -2.74
N LEU A 196 17.42 19.33 -3.57
CA LEU A 196 18.78 18.81 -3.32
C LEU A 196 19.36 19.28 -1.99
N SER A 197 19.06 20.53 -1.58
CA SER A 197 19.46 21.07 -0.27
C SER A 197 18.85 20.27 0.88
N ALA A 198 17.58 19.88 0.77
CA ALA A 198 16.92 19.03 1.75
C ALA A 198 17.45 17.59 1.71
N GLN A 199 17.77 17.05 0.52
CA GLN A 199 18.42 15.73 0.40
C GLN A 199 19.78 15.69 1.12
N ALA A 200 20.59 16.76 0.97
CA ALA A 200 21.88 16.87 1.64
C ALA A 200 21.74 16.89 3.19
N ALA A 201 20.65 17.43 3.71
CA ALA A 201 20.37 17.48 5.15
C ALA A 201 19.92 16.14 5.75
N VAL A 202 19.52 15.14 4.94
CA VAL A 202 19.00 13.85 5.45
C VAL A 202 20.05 13.07 6.20
N ARG A 203 21.29 12.97 5.68
CA ARG A 203 22.35 12.22 6.38
C ARG A 203 22.67 12.81 7.77
N PRO A 204 22.98 14.11 7.91
CA PRO A 204 23.18 14.71 9.23
C PRO A 204 21.98 14.53 10.17
N LEU A 205 20.77 14.63 9.67
CA LEU A 205 19.57 14.38 10.46
C LEU A 205 19.54 12.93 10.99
N ILE A 206 19.82 11.93 10.16
CA ILE A 206 19.84 10.52 10.55
C ILE A 206 20.93 10.28 11.59
N GLU A 207 22.14 10.85 11.45
CA GLU A 207 23.23 10.76 12.41
C GLU A 207 22.80 11.29 13.79
N ARG A 208 22.13 12.45 13.81
CA ARG A 208 21.59 13.03 15.06
C ARG A 208 20.46 12.18 15.66
N LEU A 209 19.57 11.63 14.82
CA LEU A 209 18.52 10.72 15.29
C LEU A 209 19.09 9.44 15.92
N ILE A 210 20.17 8.89 15.36
CA ILE A 210 20.86 7.73 15.92
C ILE A 210 21.43 8.07 17.31
N GLU A 211 22.11 9.21 17.45
CA GLU A 211 22.64 9.67 18.73
C GLU A 211 21.51 9.82 19.78
N THR A 212 20.42 10.53 19.40
CA THR A 212 19.28 10.76 20.28
C THR A 212 18.61 9.45 20.72
N LEU A 213 18.38 8.52 19.77
CA LEU A 213 17.75 7.23 20.07
C LEU A 213 18.65 6.33 20.92
N THR A 214 19.95 6.26 20.62
CA THR A 214 20.91 5.45 21.38
C THR A 214 20.99 5.94 22.82
N ALA A 215 21.12 7.25 23.03
CA ALA A 215 21.19 7.83 24.38
C ALA A 215 19.88 7.62 25.16
N ARG A 216 18.72 7.74 24.50
CA ARG A 216 17.40 7.62 25.15
C ARG A 216 17.08 6.19 25.60
N TYR A 217 17.42 5.20 24.78
CA TYR A 217 17.00 3.81 25.02
C TYR A 217 18.10 2.93 25.60
N ASP A 218 19.31 3.44 25.74
CA ASP A 218 20.53 2.67 26.15
C ASP A 218 20.60 1.35 25.34
N ALA A 219 20.36 1.46 24.03
CA ALA A 219 20.30 0.32 23.12
C ALA A 219 20.79 0.73 21.73
N PRO A 220 21.39 -0.19 20.97
CA PRO A 220 21.80 0.08 19.61
C PRO A 220 20.59 0.33 18.71
N VAL A 221 20.71 1.34 17.83
CA VAL A 221 19.74 1.62 16.79
C VAL A 221 20.01 0.70 15.60
N ARG A 222 18.96 0.09 15.07
CA ARG A 222 19.01 -0.69 13.82
C ARG A 222 18.36 0.08 12.69
N LEU A 223 19.04 0.22 11.56
CA LEU A 223 18.50 0.88 10.39
C LEU A 223 17.59 -0.09 9.63
N LEU A 224 16.32 0.27 9.42
CA LEU A 224 15.37 -0.56 8.69
C LEU A 224 15.23 -0.06 7.24
N CYS A 225 15.63 -0.90 6.29
CA CYS A 225 15.49 -0.68 4.85
C CYS A 225 14.18 -1.33 4.36
N HIS A 226 13.34 -0.55 3.71
CA HIS A 226 12.09 -1.04 3.11
C HIS A 226 12.23 -1.46 1.65
N ASP A 227 13.30 -1.02 1.04
CA ASP A 227 13.58 -1.13 -0.38
C ASP A 227 15.07 -1.47 -0.52
N HIS A 228 15.43 -2.44 -1.35
CA HIS A 228 16.85 -2.78 -1.53
C HIS A 228 17.69 -1.57 -1.98
N ARG A 229 17.09 -0.58 -2.62
CA ARG A 229 17.76 0.68 -3.02
C ARG A 229 18.08 1.59 -1.83
N ASP A 230 17.57 1.30 -0.64
CA ASP A 230 17.91 1.99 0.60
C ASP A 230 19.20 1.41 1.23
N ILE A 231 19.56 0.16 0.91
CA ILE A 231 20.71 -0.57 1.48
C ILE A 231 22.04 0.16 1.23
N PRO A 232 22.38 0.64 0.02
CA PRO A 232 23.63 1.34 -0.20
C PRO A 232 23.79 2.58 0.66
N PHE A 233 22.69 3.28 0.96
CA PHE A 233 22.69 4.42 1.85
C PHE A 233 22.83 3.99 3.32
N ALA A 234 22.06 3.00 3.78
CA ALA A 234 22.16 2.47 5.14
C ALA A 234 23.57 1.94 5.45
N ALA A 235 24.19 1.22 4.51
CA ALA A 235 25.54 0.67 4.65
C ALA A 235 26.65 1.74 4.81
N THR A 236 26.36 3.01 4.53
CA THR A 236 27.33 4.11 4.76
C THR A 236 27.44 4.51 6.23
N PHE A 237 26.53 4.09 7.10
CA PHE A 237 26.57 4.33 8.56
C PHE A 237 27.37 3.22 9.21
N ARG A 238 28.71 3.41 9.27
CA ARG A 238 29.64 2.40 9.79
C ARG A 238 29.37 2.08 11.27
N GLY A 239 29.43 0.79 11.62
CA GLY A 239 29.23 0.32 13.00
C GLY A 239 27.76 0.20 13.41
N LEU A 240 26.81 0.43 12.50
CA LEU A 240 25.39 0.20 12.73
C LEU A 240 24.91 -0.99 11.92
N ASP A 241 24.06 -1.79 12.55
CA ASP A 241 23.33 -2.85 11.86
C ASP A 241 22.20 -2.26 11.03
N TYR A 242 22.00 -2.83 9.85
CA TYR A 242 20.80 -2.59 9.06
C TYR A 242 20.05 -3.87 8.77
N VAL A 243 18.73 -3.76 8.71
CA VAL A 243 17.81 -4.87 8.43
C VAL A 243 17.13 -4.61 7.11
N TYR A 244 17.17 -5.59 6.24
CA TYR A 244 16.35 -5.69 5.03
C TYR A 244 15.80 -7.10 4.93
N THR A 245 14.51 -7.22 4.68
CA THR A 245 13.86 -8.51 4.43
C THR A 245 12.92 -8.40 3.24
N GLY A 246 12.89 -9.44 2.40
CA GLY A 246 11.91 -9.61 1.34
C GLY A 246 10.65 -10.35 1.81
N ASP A 247 10.64 -10.85 3.05
CA ASP A 247 9.47 -11.50 3.65
C ASP A 247 8.64 -10.52 4.46
N VAL A 248 7.41 -10.28 3.99
CA VAL A 248 6.48 -9.31 4.61
C VAL A 248 6.06 -9.73 6.02
N TYR A 249 5.97 -11.00 6.30
CA TYR A 249 5.56 -11.48 7.63
C TYR A 249 6.66 -11.25 8.66
N SER A 250 7.91 -11.53 8.32
CA SER A 250 9.09 -11.17 9.13
C SER A 250 9.17 -9.65 9.36
N TYR A 251 8.94 -8.86 8.31
CA TYR A 251 8.88 -7.41 8.40
C TYR A 251 7.78 -6.93 9.37
N LEU A 252 6.56 -7.45 9.26
CA LEU A 252 5.46 -7.09 10.16
C LEU A 252 5.71 -7.60 11.59
N GLY A 253 6.34 -8.76 11.75
CA GLY A 253 6.79 -9.28 13.03
C GLY A 253 7.75 -8.32 13.74
N LEU A 254 8.78 -7.83 13.02
CA LEU A 254 9.73 -6.85 13.52
C LEU A 254 9.05 -5.55 13.99
N LEU A 255 8.10 -5.01 13.18
CA LEU A 255 7.34 -3.81 13.55
C LEU A 255 6.42 -4.06 14.76
N ARG A 256 5.84 -5.26 14.88
CA ARG A 256 4.98 -5.63 16.01
C ARG A 256 5.76 -5.74 17.33
N SER A 257 7.03 -6.10 17.28
CA SER A 257 7.87 -6.33 18.47
C SER A 257 8.81 -5.18 18.79
N CYS A 258 8.95 -4.17 17.92
CA CYS A 258 9.88 -3.07 18.16
C CYS A 258 9.54 -2.28 19.44
N ARG A 259 10.54 -1.73 20.07
CA ARG A 259 10.41 -0.83 21.22
C ARG A 259 9.92 0.55 20.79
N VAL A 260 10.49 1.04 19.70
CA VAL A 260 10.11 2.31 19.04
C VAL A 260 10.58 2.27 17.58
N ASN A 261 9.87 2.99 16.71
CA ASN A 261 10.27 3.16 15.32
C ASN A 261 10.18 4.63 14.90
N VAL A 262 11.31 5.28 14.64
CA VAL A 262 11.35 6.57 13.94
C VAL A 262 11.48 6.29 12.45
N THR A 263 10.62 6.87 11.61
CA THR A 263 10.50 6.35 10.24
C THR A 263 10.18 7.42 9.19
N PHE A 264 10.87 7.35 8.06
CA PHE A 264 10.54 8.06 6.82
C PHE A 264 9.54 7.29 5.93
N ARG A 265 8.95 6.21 6.43
CA ARG A 265 8.16 5.27 5.62
C ARG A 265 6.75 5.10 6.21
N LEU A 266 5.74 5.56 5.46
CA LEU A 266 4.33 5.48 5.86
C LEU A 266 3.91 4.05 6.29
N HIS A 267 4.30 3.04 5.49
CA HIS A 267 3.96 1.64 5.75
C HIS A 267 4.90 0.96 6.77
N SER A 268 5.61 1.77 7.55
CA SER A 268 6.27 1.39 8.79
C SER A 268 5.52 2.01 9.98
N ALA A 269 5.13 3.28 9.86
CA ALA A 269 4.37 3.96 10.91
C ALA A 269 2.97 3.37 11.10
N LEU A 270 2.19 3.23 10.01
CA LEU A 270 0.81 2.73 10.09
C LEU A 270 0.71 1.31 10.69
N PRO A 271 1.53 0.32 10.28
CA PRO A 271 1.54 -0.98 10.96
C PRO A 271 1.93 -0.89 12.44
N CYS A 272 2.94 -0.06 12.82
CA CYS A 272 3.27 0.15 14.23
C CYS A 272 2.06 0.64 15.02
N PHE A 273 1.34 1.66 14.55
CA PHE A 273 0.13 2.15 15.18
C PHE A 273 -0.97 1.07 15.25
N ALA A 274 -1.13 0.28 14.17
CA ALA A 274 -2.09 -0.82 14.16
C ALA A 274 -1.77 -1.90 15.21
N PHE A 275 -0.50 -2.17 15.46
CA PHE A 275 -0.03 -3.09 16.50
C PHE A 275 0.07 -2.47 17.90
N GLY A 276 -0.29 -1.18 18.06
CA GLY A 276 -0.12 -0.47 19.33
C GLY A 276 1.34 -0.22 19.71
N ARG A 277 2.23 -0.13 18.73
CA ARG A 277 3.67 0.13 18.95
C ARG A 277 4.01 1.60 18.72
N PRO A 278 4.92 2.16 19.52
CA PRO A 278 5.36 3.54 19.36
C PRO A 278 6.04 3.76 18.02
N ALA A 279 5.59 4.78 17.29
CA ALA A 279 6.26 5.23 16.07
C ALA A 279 6.18 6.75 15.94
N VAL A 280 7.22 7.35 15.36
CA VAL A 280 7.27 8.76 14.96
C VAL A 280 7.52 8.80 13.47
N HIS A 281 6.59 9.38 12.70
CA HIS A 281 6.71 9.46 11.25
C HIS A 281 7.27 10.81 10.82
N ILE A 282 8.18 10.78 9.84
CA ILE A 282 8.77 11.95 9.19
C ILE A 282 8.37 11.93 7.72
N SER A 283 7.44 12.78 7.34
CA SER A 283 6.99 12.89 5.95
C SER A 283 7.90 13.80 5.13
N TYR A 284 8.04 13.47 3.85
CA TYR A 284 8.79 14.22 2.85
C TYR A 284 8.00 14.42 1.55
N ASP A 285 6.73 14.02 1.53
CA ASP A 285 5.81 14.23 0.41
C ASP A 285 4.35 14.35 0.91
N GLU A 286 3.45 14.78 0.04
CA GLU A 286 2.04 14.95 0.37
C GLU A 286 1.34 13.62 0.67
N ARG A 287 1.72 12.53 0.02
CA ARG A 287 1.03 11.23 0.13
C ARG A 287 1.06 10.67 1.55
N ALA A 288 2.22 10.74 2.21
CA ALA A 288 2.36 10.28 3.58
C ALA A 288 1.58 11.18 4.54
N ARG A 289 1.71 12.50 4.40
CA ARG A 289 0.97 13.49 5.20
C ARG A 289 -0.53 13.31 5.07
N SER A 290 -1.04 13.32 3.83
CA SER A 290 -2.48 13.17 3.58
C SER A 290 -3.03 11.83 4.06
N ALA A 291 -2.24 10.74 3.97
CA ALA A 291 -2.65 9.45 4.50
C ALA A 291 -2.73 9.46 6.03
N LEU A 292 -1.76 10.05 6.73
CA LEU A 292 -1.77 10.18 8.20
C LEU A 292 -2.89 11.11 8.68
N GLU A 293 -3.13 12.23 8.00
CA GLU A 293 -4.27 13.10 8.27
C GLU A 293 -5.60 12.34 8.08
N THR A 294 -5.71 11.55 7.00
CA THR A 294 -6.90 10.76 6.70
C THR A 294 -7.22 9.75 7.80
N VAL A 295 -6.22 9.10 8.36
CA VAL A 295 -6.41 8.13 9.46
C VAL A 295 -6.42 8.76 10.86
N GLY A 296 -6.40 10.09 10.96
CA GLY A 296 -6.48 10.82 12.24
C GLY A 296 -5.14 10.89 13.01
N MET A 297 -4.03 10.62 12.34
CA MET A 297 -2.68 10.65 12.92
C MET A 297 -1.83 11.85 12.43
N GLY A 298 -2.45 12.83 11.77
CA GLY A 298 -1.74 13.97 11.18
C GLY A 298 -0.99 14.85 12.19
N THR A 299 -1.50 14.99 13.42
CA THR A 299 -0.81 15.72 14.51
C THR A 299 0.45 15.01 14.99
N TRP A 300 0.61 13.73 14.67
CA TRP A 300 1.77 12.91 15.02
C TRP A 300 2.80 12.81 13.88
N ASP A 301 2.47 13.30 12.69
CA ASP A 301 3.37 13.41 11.55
C ASP A 301 4.28 14.64 11.67
N ILE A 302 5.51 14.50 11.21
CA ILE A 302 6.51 15.57 11.17
C ILE A 302 6.85 15.83 9.70
N ASN A 303 6.64 17.06 9.25
CA ASN A 303 7.07 17.44 7.90
C ASN A 303 8.54 17.86 7.90
N MET A 304 9.40 17.08 7.27
CA MET A 304 10.84 17.40 7.23
C MET A 304 11.16 18.71 6.52
N MET A 305 10.23 19.24 5.71
CA MET A 305 10.41 20.52 5.00
C MET A 305 10.21 21.75 5.91
N ASP A 306 9.76 21.58 7.16
CA ASP A 306 9.56 22.66 8.11
C ASP A 306 10.88 23.10 8.81
N GLY A 307 11.99 22.40 8.56
CA GLY A 307 13.34 22.77 9.03
C GLY A 307 13.65 22.50 10.50
N ARG A 308 12.69 22.01 11.29
CA ARG A 308 12.84 21.67 12.72
C ARG A 308 12.58 20.20 13.02
N THR A 309 12.96 19.33 12.10
CA THR A 309 12.61 17.90 12.15
C THR A 309 13.16 17.23 13.41
N LEU A 310 14.42 17.47 13.77
CA LEU A 310 15.03 16.83 14.95
C LEU A 310 14.30 17.25 16.25
N GLU A 311 14.11 18.55 16.45
CA GLU A 311 13.39 19.09 17.63
C GLU A 311 11.98 18.50 17.76
N GLN A 312 11.28 18.38 16.62
CA GLN A 312 9.95 17.80 16.60
C GLN A 312 9.95 16.30 16.89
N VAL A 313 10.97 15.55 16.43
CA VAL A 313 11.14 14.13 16.78
C VAL A 313 11.41 13.99 18.28
N GLU A 314 12.31 14.79 18.84
CA GLU A 314 12.62 14.80 20.28
C GLU A 314 11.35 15.09 21.10
N ASP A 315 10.57 16.12 20.76
CA ASP A 315 9.26 16.39 21.38
C ASP A 315 8.32 15.16 21.32
N ARG A 316 8.20 14.51 20.17
CA ARG A 316 7.36 13.30 20.06
C ARG A 316 7.90 12.13 20.88
N LEU A 317 9.21 11.96 20.95
CA LEU A 317 9.83 10.91 21.79
C LEU A 317 9.58 11.17 23.28
N GLU A 318 9.54 12.41 23.74
CA GLU A 318 9.19 12.75 25.11
C GLU A 318 7.71 12.48 25.40
N ARG A 319 6.86 12.72 24.44
CA ARG A 319 5.40 12.56 24.53
C ARG A 319 4.88 11.20 24.08
N LEU A 320 5.73 10.19 23.92
CA LEU A 320 5.30 8.84 23.51
C LEU A 320 4.24 8.23 24.43
N HIS A 321 4.18 8.65 25.70
CA HIS A 321 3.14 8.22 26.64
C HIS A 321 1.73 8.67 26.27
N GLU A 322 1.57 9.70 25.44
CA GLU A 322 0.28 10.19 24.92
C GLU A 322 -0.19 9.36 23.71
N LEU A 323 0.73 8.72 22.99
CA LEU A 323 0.44 8.05 21.71
C LEU A 323 -0.65 6.97 21.81
N PRO A 324 -0.68 6.11 22.84
CA PRO A 324 -1.76 5.12 22.96
C PRO A 324 -3.15 5.75 22.95
N ALA A 325 -3.36 6.84 23.70
CA ALA A 325 -4.64 7.54 23.73
C ALA A 325 -4.99 8.17 22.37
N ILE A 326 -3.99 8.75 21.67
CA ILE A 326 -4.17 9.32 20.32
C ILE A 326 -4.57 8.21 19.32
N VAL A 327 -3.89 7.06 19.36
CA VAL A 327 -4.19 5.92 18.49
C VAL A 327 -5.58 5.36 18.80
N ASP A 328 -5.96 5.23 20.06
CA ASP A 328 -7.28 4.71 20.45
C ASP A 328 -8.41 5.67 20.04
N GLN A 329 -8.18 6.98 20.14
CA GLN A 329 -9.09 7.98 19.60
C GLN A 329 -9.21 7.89 18.08
N ALA A 330 -8.08 7.79 17.36
CA ALA A 330 -8.08 7.61 15.92
C ALA A 330 -8.79 6.32 15.52
N ARG A 331 -8.54 5.21 16.23
CA ARG A 331 -9.14 3.90 16.00
C ARG A 331 -10.66 3.94 16.17
N SER A 332 -11.15 4.50 17.25
CA SER A 332 -12.59 4.57 17.54
C SER A 332 -13.33 5.52 16.61
N ALA A 333 -12.79 6.71 16.34
CA ALA A 333 -13.49 7.75 15.58
C ALA A 333 -13.27 7.65 14.06
N ARG A 334 -12.06 7.30 13.62
CA ARG A 334 -11.68 7.39 12.20
C ARG A 334 -11.46 6.02 11.54
N TRP A 335 -10.67 5.12 12.17
CA TRP A 335 -10.34 3.83 11.55
C TRP A 335 -11.57 2.95 11.41
N SER A 336 -12.47 2.95 12.41
CA SER A 336 -13.74 2.24 12.33
C SER A 336 -14.58 2.68 11.13
N GLN A 337 -14.68 4.01 10.90
CA GLN A 337 -15.36 4.57 9.73
C GLN A 337 -14.70 4.14 8.41
N LEU A 338 -13.36 4.32 8.31
CA LEU A 338 -12.60 3.96 7.11
C LEU A 338 -12.68 2.48 6.81
N ARG A 339 -12.58 1.63 7.86
CA ARG A 339 -12.77 0.19 7.72
C ARG A 339 -14.15 -0.18 7.19
N GLY A 340 -15.20 0.48 7.67
CA GLY A 340 -16.56 0.32 7.15
C GLY A 340 -16.65 0.66 5.65
N VAL A 341 -16.01 1.74 5.22
CA VAL A 341 -15.94 2.12 3.79
C VAL A 341 -15.16 1.10 2.98
N MET A 342 -14.01 0.61 3.48
CA MET A 342 -13.24 -0.44 2.82
C MET A 342 -14.05 -1.73 2.69
N SER A 343 -14.70 -2.18 3.77
CA SER A 343 -15.55 -3.38 3.77
C SER A 343 -16.71 -3.24 2.79
N SER A 344 -17.43 -2.13 2.80
CA SER A 344 -18.52 -1.86 1.86
C SER A 344 -18.05 -1.85 0.39
N SER A 345 -16.83 -1.34 0.12
CA SER A 345 -16.25 -1.38 -1.23
C SER A 345 -15.96 -2.81 -1.69
N ILE A 346 -15.41 -3.64 -0.79
CA ILE A 346 -15.13 -5.05 -1.06
C ILE A 346 -16.42 -5.86 -1.19
N GLU A 347 -17.45 -5.58 -0.40
CA GLU A 347 -18.76 -6.23 -0.50
C GLU A 347 -19.43 -5.95 -1.84
N ARG A 348 -19.43 -4.69 -2.29
CA ARG A 348 -19.93 -4.33 -3.64
C ARG A 348 -19.18 -5.09 -4.74
N PHE A 349 -17.88 -5.22 -4.59
CA PHE A 349 -17.06 -5.99 -5.52
C PHE A 349 -17.39 -7.48 -5.46
N ARG A 350 -17.49 -8.08 -4.28
CA ARG A 350 -17.91 -9.47 -4.08
C ARG A 350 -19.26 -9.74 -4.76
N ASP A 351 -20.26 -8.89 -4.52
CA ASP A 351 -21.59 -9.06 -5.09
C ASP A 351 -21.57 -8.98 -6.63
N ALA A 352 -20.69 -8.15 -7.18
CA ALA A 352 -20.49 -8.09 -8.63
C ALA A 352 -19.79 -9.36 -9.17
N VAL A 353 -18.77 -9.86 -8.45
CA VAL A 353 -18.09 -11.13 -8.79
C VAL A 353 -19.07 -12.29 -8.76
N GLU A 354 -19.92 -12.39 -7.75
CA GLU A 354 -20.92 -13.47 -7.65
C GLU A 354 -21.96 -13.41 -8.77
N ARG A 355 -22.37 -12.20 -9.17
CA ARG A 355 -23.26 -12.04 -10.36
C ARG A 355 -22.57 -12.46 -11.65
N TYR A 356 -21.31 -12.06 -11.83
CA TYR A 356 -20.51 -12.42 -13.00
C TYR A 356 -20.34 -13.94 -13.10
N GLN A 357 -20.00 -14.61 -12.00
CA GLN A 357 -19.88 -16.07 -11.94
C GLN A 357 -21.18 -16.80 -12.30
N ARG A 358 -22.34 -16.28 -11.87
CA ARG A 358 -23.64 -16.88 -12.24
C ARG A 358 -23.88 -16.76 -13.74
N GLY A 359 -23.73 -15.58 -14.32
CA GLY A 359 -23.91 -15.36 -15.75
C GLY A 359 -23.00 -16.22 -16.63
N THR A 360 -21.72 -16.33 -16.24
CA THR A 360 -20.76 -17.17 -16.98
C THR A 360 -21.12 -18.67 -16.91
N ARG A 361 -21.61 -19.16 -15.78
CA ARG A 361 -22.06 -20.55 -15.62
C ARG A 361 -23.31 -20.84 -16.46
N GLU A 362 -24.26 -19.92 -16.51
CA GLU A 362 -25.46 -20.08 -17.33
C GLU A 362 -25.11 -20.13 -18.82
N GLN A 363 -24.21 -19.28 -19.28
CA GLN A 363 -23.72 -19.31 -20.67
C GLN A 363 -22.97 -20.60 -20.98
N GLY A 364 -22.10 -21.07 -20.06
CA GLY A 364 -21.37 -22.34 -20.21
C GLY A 364 -22.31 -23.55 -20.24
N ALA A 365 -23.40 -23.54 -19.49
CA ALA A 365 -24.39 -24.60 -19.50
C ALA A 365 -25.16 -24.68 -20.83
N HIS A 366 -25.41 -23.54 -21.48
CA HIS A 366 -26.02 -23.51 -22.81
C HIS A 366 -25.09 -24.02 -23.91
N LEU A 367 -23.78 -23.81 -23.78
CA LEU A 367 -22.78 -24.30 -24.75
C LEU A 367 -22.44 -25.79 -24.56
N GLY A 368 -22.63 -26.34 -23.36
CA GLY A 368 -22.36 -27.76 -23.03
C GLY A 368 -23.55 -28.71 -23.30
N GLY A 369 -24.72 -28.17 -23.59
CA GLY A 369 -25.96 -28.96 -23.76
C GLY A 369 -26.08 -29.76 -25.06
N ASP A 370 -25.28 -29.48 -26.11
CA ASP A 370 -25.42 -30.08 -27.45
C ASP A 370 -24.21 -30.89 -27.93
N ALA A 371 -23.21 -31.18 -27.10
CA ALA A 371 -22.06 -31.99 -27.52
C ALA A 371 -21.90 -33.24 -26.64
N ALA A 372 -22.88 -34.15 -26.71
CA ALA A 372 -22.63 -35.55 -26.36
C ALA A 372 -21.69 -36.14 -27.45
N TRP A 373 -20.40 -36.09 -27.18
CA TRP A 373 -19.41 -36.83 -28.00
C TRP A 373 -19.71 -38.33 -27.92
N THR A 374 -20.36 -38.90 -28.92
CA THR A 374 -20.49 -40.33 -29.08
C THR A 374 -19.24 -40.87 -29.77
N PRO A 375 -18.46 -41.74 -29.12
CA PRO A 375 -17.34 -42.38 -29.79
C PRO A 375 -17.88 -43.30 -30.88
N THR A 376 -17.59 -42.98 -32.13
CA THR A 376 -17.79 -43.90 -33.28
C THR A 376 -16.79 -45.02 -33.11
N THR A 377 -17.25 -46.18 -32.64
CA THR A 377 -16.55 -47.45 -32.79
C THR A 377 -16.41 -47.76 -34.30
N ARG A 378 -15.22 -47.61 -34.87
CA ARG A 378 -14.89 -48.25 -36.15
C ARG A 378 -14.66 -49.74 -35.86
N ALA A 379 -15.62 -50.54 -36.30
CA ALA A 379 -15.37 -51.94 -36.54
C ALA A 379 -14.78 -52.08 -37.96
N GLY A 380 -13.72 -52.86 -38.12
CA GLY A 380 -13.09 -53.24 -39.38
C GLY A 380 -11.60 -53.43 -39.20
#